data_a76ac85bcf4243b023e42e5686dc482e
#
_entry.id   a76ac85bcf4243b023e42e5686dc482e
#
_cell.length_a   1.000
_cell.length_b   1.000
_cell.length_c   1.000
_cell.angle_alpha   90.00
_cell.angle_beta   90.00
_cell.angle_gamma   90.00
#
_symmetry.space_group_name_H-M   'P 1'
#
loop_
_entity.id
_entity.type
_entity.pdbx_description
1 polymer ?
#
loop_
_entity_poly.entity_id
_entity_poly.type
_entity_poly.pdbx_seq_one_letter_code
_entity_poly.pdbx_strand_id
1 'polypeptide(L)'
;MTAFGRDESATEVQRLQSRLSDLLGVLALPSVWQNQSPERVLAILLDALMRLMPLELAYARLTPADGAKPVDVYRLATARRYRRQAARLAKGLDVWLTGESTQTQATIAHPLDEGDLALARLPLGHATRLVVASRNTDFPRDTERLLLRVATNQAAVELQHAEVVAARKRAEASERRRDTPVARNIYLREQLDDERCHGDIIGESTALAGVLAHVEQVAPTSACVLIEGETGTGKELVARAVHAGSGRDDEAFVKLNCAAIPTGLLEAELFGHEKGAFTGAVAQRVGRFELADGGTLFLDEVGDIPLELQAKLLRVLQEGEFERLGSTHTQRVDVRLVTASNRDLARMVAARAFREDLYYRLNVFPIRVPALRERSDDIPALVEHFTGVYARKFDKPVERITAVTMRALCAYGWPGNIRELENFIERSVILSSGAQLNAPLTELGQLPSRPEHPPESPTDGRKNRSLKDVEHDHIVAALQACNWTVGGPQGAAARLEMKRTTLQYRMPNWV
;
A
#
# COMPACT_ATOMS: atom_id res chain seq x y z
N MET A 1 83.66 14.50 -20.87
CA MET A 1 82.53 13.72 -21.44
C MET A 1 81.64 13.17 -20.35
N THR A 2 80.92 13.98 -19.57
CA THR A 2 80.03 13.48 -18.47
C THR A 2 78.81 14.39 -18.15
N ALA A 3 78.53 15.44 -18.91
CA ALA A 3 77.38 16.31 -18.67
C ALA A 3 76.18 16.01 -19.59
N PHE A 4 76.39 15.49 -20.78
CA PHE A 4 75.38 15.19 -21.76
C PHE A 4 74.47 13.99 -21.40
N GLY A 5 74.95 12.99 -20.70
CA GLY A 5 74.18 11.78 -20.35
C GLY A 5 73.24 11.90 -19.15
N ARG A 6 73.39 12.95 -18.32
CA ARG A 6 72.48 13.18 -17.16
C ARG A 6 71.22 13.89 -17.52
N ASP A 7 71.21 14.71 -18.54
CA ASP A 7 70.04 15.48 -18.99
C ASP A 7 69.06 14.60 -19.78
N GLU A 8 69.57 13.65 -20.58
CA GLU A 8 68.75 12.65 -21.28
C GLU A 8 68.03 11.71 -20.32
N SER A 9 68.74 11.22 -19.29
CA SER A 9 68.19 10.29 -18.31
C SER A 9 67.14 10.98 -17.40
N ALA A 10 67.29 12.27 -17.05
CA ALA A 10 66.33 13.04 -16.29
C ALA A 10 65.04 13.29 -17.10
N THR A 11 65.18 13.55 -18.42
CA THR A 11 64.08 13.75 -19.34
C THR A 11 63.26 12.45 -19.55
N GLU A 12 63.97 11.30 -19.60
CA GLU A 12 63.33 9.98 -19.75
C GLU A 12 62.62 9.53 -18.48
N VAL A 13 63.15 9.80 -17.29
CA VAL A 13 62.49 9.58 -16.00
C VAL A 13 61.23 10.44 -15.87
N GLN A 14 61.27 11.68 -16.25
CA GLN A 14 60.12 12.56 -16.27
C GLN A 14 59.04 12.10 -17.24
N ARG A 15 59.39 11.59 -18.42
CA ARG A 15 58.46 10.98 -19.36
C ARG A 15 57.80 9.71 -18.79
N LEU A 16 58.57 8.85 -18.14
CA LEU A 16 58.08 7.63 -17.52
C LEU A 16 57.14 7.93 -16.36
N GLN A 17 57.44 8.94 -15.53
CA GLN A 17 56.58 9.38 -14.44
C GLN A 17 55.23 9.96 -14.95
N SER A 18 55.25 10.77 -16.03
CA SER A 18 54.03 11.26 -16.66
C SER A 18 53.14 10.13 -17.16
N ARG A 19 53.77 9.14 -17.87
CA ARG A 19 53.04 7.95 -18.38
C ARG A 19 52.46 7.08 -17.27
N LEU A 20 53.15 6.94 -16.15
CA LEU A 20 52.64 6.24 -14.95
C LEU A 20 51.46 6.98 -14.33
N SER A 21 51.54 8.29 -14.25
CA SER A 21 50.44 9.14 -13.76
C SER A 21 49.21 9.03 -14.65
N ASP A 22 49.36 9.04 -15.94
CA ASP A 22 48.27 8.89 -16.92
C ASP A 22 47.59 7.49 -16.80
N LEU A 23 48.38 6.42 -16.64
CA LEU A 23 47.87 5.08 -16.42
C LEU A 23 47.12 4.96 -15.09
N LEU A 24 47.66 5.56 -14.02
CA LEU A 24 46.95 5.58 -12.71
C LEU A 24 45.64 6.35 -12.80
N GLY A 25 45.60 7.44 -13.57
CA GLY A 25 44.39 8.19 -13.83
C GLY A 25 43.29 7.36 -14.51
N VAL A 26 43.70 6.53 -15.51
CA VAL A 26 42.77 5.60 -16.17
C VAL A 26 42.29 4.48 -15.23
N LEU A 27 43.22 3.94 -14.41
CA LEU A 27 42.89 2.87 -13.46
C LEU A 27 41.96 3.33 -12.33
N ALA A 28 41.88 4.63 -12.03
CA ALA A 28 40.97 5.19 -11.04
C ALA A 28 39.56 5.41 -11.57
N LEU A 29 39.29 5.37 -12.89
CA LEU A 29 38.01 5.62 -13.48
C LEU A 29 36.86 4.69 -12.95
N PRO A 30 37.05 3.40 -12.68
CA PRO A 30 36.00 2.54 -12.18
C PRO A 30 35.38 3.01 -10.87
N SER A 31 36.15 3.64 -9.99
CA SER A 31 35.61 4.17 -8.73
C SER A 31 34.61 5.32 -8.93
N VAL A 32 34.70 6.03 -10.05
CA VAL A 32 33.82 7.15 -10.40
C VAL A 32 32.59 6.69 -11.19
N TRP A 33 32.65 5.50 -11.79
CA TRP A 33 31.60 4.94 -12.62
C TRP A 33 30.54 4.15 -11.83
N GLN A 34 30.84 3.72 -10.63
CA GLN A 34 29.94 2.90 -9.81
C GLN A 34 28.54 3.56 -9.71
N ASN A 35 27.50 2.78 -10.04
CA ASN A 35 26.09 3.21 -10.02
C ASN A 35 25.72 4.35 -10.97
N GLN A 36 26.53 4.65 -12.00
CA GLN A 36 26.19 5.65 -13.01
C GLN A 36 25.41 5.02 -14.17
N SER A 37 24.63 5.86 -14.91
CA SER A 37 23.99 5.40 -16.14
C SER A 37 25.04 5.15 -17.24
N PRO A 38 24.75 4.26 -18.23
CA PRO A 38 25.66 3.99 -19.35
C PRO A 38 26.12 5.27 -20.08
N GLU A 39 25.22 6.22 -20.29
CA GLU A 39 25.55 7.50 -20.93
C GLU A 39 26.54 8.31 -20.08
N ARG A 40 26.37 8.26 -18.76
CA ARG A 40 27.26 8.98 -17.83
C ARG A 40 28.64 8.36 -17.76
N VAL A 41 28.72 7.03 -17.81
CA VAL A 41 29.98 6.29 -17.92
C VAL A 41 30.74 6.70 -19.18
N LEU A 42 30.05 6.73 -20.34
CA LEU A 42 30.66 7.17 -21.59
C LEU A 42 31.09 8.65 -21.52
N ALA A 43 30.30 9.52 -20.95
CA ALA A 43 30.64 10.94 -20.83
C ALA A 43 31.94 11.13 -20.02
N ILE A 44 32.07 10.43 -18.88
CA ILE A 44 33.25 10.48 -18.02
C ILE A 44 34.48 9.88 -18.74
N LEU A 45 34.30 8.76 -19.46
CA LEU A 45 35.35 8.17 -20.28
C LEU A 45 35.88 9.17 -21.32
N LEU A 46 34.98 9.78 -22.10
CA LEU A 46 35.39 10.75 -23.13
C LEU A 46 36.08 11.98 -22.54
N ASP A 47 35.60 12.48 -21.39
CA ASP A 47 36.24 13.59 -20.67
C ASP A 47 37.67 13.23 -20.21
N ALA A 48 37.88 12.00 -19.72
CA ALA A 48 39.18 11.50 -19.32
C ALA A 48 40.11 11.36 -20.50
N LEU A 49 39.67 10.77 -21.61
CA LEU A 49 40.48 10.60 -22.81
C LEU A 49 40.88 11.95 -23.41
N MET A 50 39.99 12.93 -23.46
CA MET A 50 40.29 14.30 -23.94
C MET A 50 41.31 15.04 -23.06
N ARG A 51 41.42 14.68 -21.77
CA ARG A 51 42.42 15.26 -20.86
C ARG A 51 43.79 14.60 -20.96
N LEU A 52 43.79 13.27 -21.16
CA LEU A 52 44.99 12.48 -21.15
C LEU A 52 45.73 12.45 -22.48
N MET A 53 45.04 12.77 -23.57
CA MET A 53 45.58 12.68 -24.93
C MET A 53 45.25 13.91 -25.76
N PRO A 54 46.08 14.34 -26.71
CA PRO A 54 45.85 15.44 -27.61
C PRO A 54 44.79 15.10 -28.67
N LEU A 55 43.56 14.83 -28.24
CA LEU A 55 42.43 14.50 -29.11
C LEU A 55 41.72 15.76 -29.58
N GLU A 56 41.35 15.79 -30.86
CA GLU A 56 40.49 16.79 -31.43
C GLU A 56 38.99 16.40 -31.28
N LEU A 57 38.75 15.08 -31.30
CA LEU A 57 37.40 14.49 -31.24
C LEU A 57 37.43 13.17 -30.49
N ALA A 58 36.45 12.98 -29.59
CA ALA A 58 36.09 11.68 -29.03
C ALA A 58 34.56 11.48 -29.16
N TYR A 59 34.14 10.38 -29.73
CA TYR A 59 32.73 10.09 -30.04
C TYR A 59 32.42 8.64 -29.69
N ALA A 60 31.33 8.43 -28.96
CA ALA A 60 30.82 7.09 -28.63
C ALA A 60 29.34 6.98 -28.99
N ARG A 61 28.96 5.84 -29.59
CA ARG A 61 27.56 5.48 -29.85
C ARG A 61 27.20 4.26 -29.06
N LEU A 62 26.22 4.42 -28.17
CA LEU A 62 25.60 3.34 -27.41
C LEU A 62 24.36 2.87 -28.16
N THR A 63 24.31 1.62 -28.58
CA THR A 63 23.13 1.01 -29.19
C THR A 63 22.49 0.09 -28.15
N PRO A 64 21.32 0.47 -27.59
CA PRO A 64 20.64 -0.36 -26.59
C PRO A 64 20.19 -1.69 -27.18
N ALA A 65 20.26 -2.77 -26.38
CA ALA A 65 19.87 -4.11 -26.80
C ALA A 65 18.33 -4.27 -27.01
N ASP A 66 17.53 -3.34 -26.49
CA ASP A 66 16.06 -3.33 -26.59
C ASP A 66 15.50 -2.64 -27.85
N GLY A 67 16.36 -2.27 -28.81
CA GLY A 67 15.94 -1.60 -30.03
C GLY A 67 15.58 -0.12 -29.85
N ALA A 68 15.86 0.47 -28.69
CA ALA A 68 15.69 1.90 -28.48
C ALA A 68 16.66 2.70 -29.35
N LYS A 69 16.36 3.99 -29.56
CA LYS A 69 17.21 4.87 -30.38
C LYS A 69 18.63 4.92 -29.83
N PRO A 70 19.66 4.83 -30.72
CA PRO A 70 21.05 4.97 -30.32
C PRO A 70 21.30 6.29 -29.60
N VAL A 71 22.11 6.24 -28.53
CA VAL A 71 22.50 7.43 -27.77
C VAL A 71 23.94 7.79 -28.17
N ASP A 72 24.13 9.00 -28.63
CA ASP A 72 25.40 9.54 -29.08
C ASP A 72 26.00 10.46 -28.03
N VAL A 73 27.21 10.15 -27.56
CA VAL A 73 27.99 10.96 -26.62
C VAL A 73 29.28 11.39 -27.32
N TYR A 74 29.59 12.68 -27.31
CA TYR A 74 30.79 13.20 -27.97
C TYR A 74 31.46 14.33 -27.19
N ARG A 75 32.75 14.53 -27.46
CA ARG A 75 33.60 15.64 -26.96
C ARG A 75 34.45 16.16 -28.11
N LEU A 76 34.67 17.48 -28.09
CA LEU A 76 35.46 18.22 -29.07
C LEU A 76 36.45 19.15 -28.35
N ALA A 77 37.67 19.26 -28.82
CA ALA A 77 38.66 20.19 -28.26
C ALA A 77 38.19 21.64 -28.35
N THR A 78 37.45 22.02 -29.39
CA THR A 78 36.89 23.36 -29.63
C THR A 78 35.37 23.41 -29.41
N ALA A 79 34.90 23.00 -28.26
CA ALA A 79 33.46 22.81 -27.95
C ALA A 79 32.56 24.02 -28.19
N ARG A 80 33.06 25.28 -28.11
CA ARG A 80 32.24 26.50 -28.29
C ARG A 80 31.76 26.70 -29.74
N ARG A 81 32.50 26.21 -30.73
CA ARG A 81 32.25 26.49 -32.16
C ARG A 81 31.22 25.54 -32.79
N TYR A 82 31.04 24.31 -32.25
CA TYR A 82 30.38 23.23 -32.98
C TYR A 82 29.14 22.63 -32.27
N ARG A 83 28.64 23.24 -31.21
CA ARG A 83 27.49 22.70 -30.38
C ARG A 83 26.21 22.38 -31.18
N ARG A 84 26.03 22.99 -32.40
CA ARG A 84 24.85 22.76 -33.21
C ARG A 84 25.08 21.77 -34.39
N GLN A 85 26.22 21.10 -34.42
CA GLN A 85 26.62 20.28 -35.56
C GLN A 85 26.75 18.78 -35.22
N ALA A 86 26.17 18.32 -34.09
CA ALA A 86 26.18 16.91 -33.66
C ALA A 86 25.70 15.95 -34.78
N ALA A 87 24.65 16.31 -35.49
CA ALA A 87 24.12 15.51 -36.61
C ALA A 87 25.09 15.38 -37.79
N ARG A 88 25.89 16.42 -38.05
CA ARG A 88 26.93 16.39 -39.09
C ARG A 88 28.11 15.50 -38.68
N LEU A 89 28.51 15.56 -37.41
CA LEU A 89 29.51 14.66 -36.82
C LEU A 89 29.07 13.20 -36.94
N ALA A 90 27.85 12.91 -36.47
CA ALA A 90 27.30 11.56 -36.54
C ALA A 90 27.29 11.02 -37.98
N LYS A 91 26.86 11.83 -38.96
CA LYS A 91 26.83 11.46 -40.39
C LYS A 91 28.24 11.24 -40.94
N GLY A 92 29.22 12.10 -40.59
CA GLY A 92 30.60 11.97 -41.05
C GLY A 92 31.34 10.75 -40.47
N LEU A 93 30.88 10.25 -39.31
CA LEU A 93 31.49 9.11 -38.62
C LEU A 93 30.67 7.83 -38.72
N ASP A 94 29.52 7.84 -39.40
CA ASP A 94 28.54 6.76 -39.41
C ASP A 94 29.13 5.41 -39.84
N VAL A 95 29.94 5.39 -40.90
CA VAL A 95 30.65 4.19 -41.39
C VAL A 95 31.53 3.55 -40.31
N TRP A 96 32.10 4.37 -39.42
CA TRP A 96 32.95 3.92 -38.31
C TRP A 96 32.17 3.48 -37.09
N LEU A 97 31.00 4.03 -36.89
CA LEU A 97 30.11 3.77 -35.77
C LEU A 97 29.18 2.57 -35.99
N THR A 98 28.74 2.34 -37.22
CA THR A 98 27.88 1.19 -37.59
C THR A 98 28.64 -0.12 -37.72
N GLY A 99 29.95 -0.07 -37.84
CA GLY A 99 30.79 -1.26 -37.92
C GLY A 99 31.01 -1.81 -39.33
N GLU A 100 30.55 -1.09 -40.37
CA GLU A 100 30.77 -1.45 -41.75
C GLU A 100 32.26 -1.40 -42.15
N SER A 101 33.06 -0.55 -41.49
CA SER A 101 34.49 -0.51 -41.71
C SER A 101 35.20 -1.61 -40.88
N THR A 102 36.03 -2.38 -41.52
CA THR A 102 36.94 -3.37 -40.86
C THR A 102 38.22 -2.74 -40.33
N GLN A 103 38.54 -1.53 -40.78
CA GLN A 103 39.75 -0.81 -40.37
C GLN A 103 39.63 -0.28 -38.95
N THR A 104 40.68 -0.44 -38.17
CA THR A 104 40.75 0.10 -36.80
C THR A 104 41.42 1.47 -36.76
N GLN A 105 42.13 1.86 -37.76
CA GLN A 105 42.82 3.15 -37.95
C GLN A 105 42.68 3.65 -39.37
N ALA A 106 42.51 4.95 -39.52
CA ALA A 106 42.45 5.61 -40.85
C ALA A 106 42.74 7.10 -40.69
N THR A 107 43.04 7.72 -41.84
CA THR A 107 43.07 9.19 -41.97
C THR A 107 41.76 9.60 -42.66
N ILE A 108 41.02 10.52 -42.06
CA ILE A 108 39.80 11.05 -42.59
C ILE A 108 39.84 12.57 -42.67
N ALA A 109 39.11 13.16 -43.62
CA ALA A 109 38.88 14.60 -43.60
C ALA A 109 38.09 15.01 -42.33
N HIS A 110 38.46 16.14 -41.74
CA HIS A 110 37.78 16.63 -40.54
C HIS A 110 36.30 16.91 -40.81
N PRO A 111 35.35 16.28 -40.08
CA PRO A 111 33.91 16.38 -40.41
C PRO A 111 33.32 17.79 -40.29
N LEU A 112 33.99 18.70 -39.56
CA LEU A 112 33.48 20.03 -39.23
C LEU A 112 34.47 21.19 -39.52
N ASP A 113 35.72 20.89 -39.89
CA ASP A 113 36.78 21.88 -40.12
C ASP A 113 37.67 21.48 -41.29
N GLU A 114 38.63 22.30 -41.68
CA GLU A 114 39.63 21.98 -42.70
C GLU A 114 40.78 21.13 -42.12
N GLY A 115 41.30 20.21 -42.93
CA GLY A 115 42.41 19.32 -42.62
C GLY A 115 42.01 17.89 -42.38
N ASP A 116 43.00 17.06 -42.16
CA ASP A 116 42.86 15.62 -41.97
C ASP A 116 43.02 15.25 -40.47
N LEU A 117 42.31 14.20 -40.06
CA LEU A 117 42.39 13.60 -38.73
C LEU A 117 42.85 12.15 -38.82
N ALA A 118 43.85 11.79 -38.02
CA ALA A 118 44.15 10.40 -37.74
C ALA A 118 43.13 9.84 -36.74
N LEU A 119 42.40 8.81 -37.15
CA LEU A 119 41.28 8.23 -36.44
C LEU A 119 41.65 6.85 -35.90
N ALA A 120 41.25 6.56 -34.67
CA ALA A 120 41.28 5.22 -34.11
C ALA A 120 39.87 4.81 -33.64
N ARG A 121 39.46 3.62 -34.06
CA ARG A 121 38.21 2.97 -33.66
C ARG A 121 38.50 1.86 -32.66
N LEU A 122 37.72 1.86 -31.59
CA LEU A 122 37.85 0.89 -30.50
C LEU A 122 36.47 0.28 -30.17
N PRO A 123 36.41 -1.04 -29.96
CA PRO A 123 35.19 -1.67 -29.46
C PRO A 123 35.01 -1.36 -27.98
N LEU A 124 33.80 -1.11 -27.55
CA LEU A 124 33.38 -0.94 -26.16
C LEU A 124 32.27 -1.98 -25.85
N GLY A 125 32.66 -3.24 -25.65
CA GLY A 125 31.68 -4.33 -25.53
C GLY A 125 31.00 -4.68 -26.86
N HIS A 126 29.77 -5.24 -26.79
CA HIS A 126 29.08 -5.76 -27.98
C HIS A 126 28.33 -4.68 -28.76
N ALA A 127 27.73 -3.71 -28.08
CA ALA A 127 26.79 -2.76 -28.67
C ALA A 127 27.31 -1.32 -28.76
N THR A 128 28.47 -1.02 -28.20
CA THR A 128 29.02 0.33 -28.14
C THR A 128 30.28 0.45 -28.99
N ARG A 129 30.44 1.56 -29.69
CA ARG A 129 31.62 1.88 -30.50
C ARG A 129 32.19 3.21 -30.03
N LEU A 130 33.53 3.26 -29.89
CA LEU A 130 34.29 4.47 -29.58
C LEU A 130 35.13 4.84 -30.77
N VAL A 131 35.08 6.09 -31.17
CA VAL A 131 35.95 6.68 -32.19
C VAL A 131 36.65 7.88 -31.58
N VAL A 132 37.96 7.90 -31.66
CA VAL A 132 38.81 9.01 -31.25
C VAL A 132 39.66 9.48 -32.40
N ALA A 133 39.91 10.78 -32.50
CA ALA A 133 40.70 11.34 -33.61
C ALA A 133 41.59 12.47 -33.12
N SER A 134 42.76 12.59 -33.74
CA SER A 134 43.77 13.58 -33.42
C SER A 134 44.28 14.22 -34.75
N ARG A 135 44.71 15.49 -34.70
CA ARG A 135 45.44 16.13 -35.83
C ARG A 135 46.86 15.59 -35.98
N ASN A 136 47.35 14.85 -35.04
CA ASN A 136 48.70 14.23 -35.11
C ASN A 136 48.64 13.01 -36.09
N THR A 137 49.35 13.06 -37.17
CA THR A 137 49.40 12.00 -38.20
C THR A 137 49.90 10.66 -37.68
N ASP A 138 50.72 10.64 -36.63
CA ASP A 138 51.25 9.42 -35.99
C ASP A 138 50.31 8.84 -34.93
N PHE A 139 49.12 9.36 -34.77
CA PHE A 139 48.14 8.88 -33.78
C PHE A 139 47.42 7.61 -34.26
N PRO A 140 47.21 6.63 -33.33
CA PRO A 140 47.69 6.55 -31.95
C PRO A 140 49.11 5.90 -31.91
N ARG A 141 50.00 6.51 -31.16
CA ARG A 141 51.31 5.92 -30.82
C ARG A 141 51.15 4.76 -29.84
N ASP A 142 52.19 3.97 -29.61
CA ASP A 142 52.11 2.77 -28.78
C ASP A 142 51.59 3.05 -27.35
N THR A 143 51.98 4.16 -26.73
CA THR A 143 51.48 4.56 -25.42
C THR A 143 50.03 4.97 -25.44
N GLU A 144 49.60 5.74 -26.41
CA GLU A 144 48.22 6.15 -26.59
C GLU A 144 47.33 4.95 -26.88
N ARG A 145 47.83 4.00 -27.68
CA ARG A 145 47.15 2.74 -27.98
C ARG A 145 46.95 1.88 -26.72
N LEU A 146 47.96 1.82 -25.81
CA LEU A 146 47.83 1.13 -24.55
C LEU A 146 46.80 1.77 -23.64
N LEU A 147 46.87 3.11 -23.45
CA LEU A 147 45.91 3.88 -22.66
C LEU A 147 44.47 3.72 -23.16
N LEU A 148 44.25 3.84 -24.46
CA LEU A 148 42.97 3.63 -25.10
C LEU A 148 42.44 2.22 -24.82
N ARG A 149 43.27 1.19 -24.96
CA ARG A 149 42.88 -0.20 -24.76
C ARG A 149 42.52 -0.48 -23.30
N VAL A 150 43.29 0.06 -22.33
CA VAL A 150 42.98 -0.11 -20.90
C VAL A 150 41.70 0.61 -20.55
N ALA A 151 41.53 1.87 -20.96
CA ALA A 151 40.36 2.66 -20.69
C ALA A 151 39.04 2.03 -21.28
N THR A 152 39.14 1.56 -22.54
CA THR A 152 37.99 0.91 -23.20
C THR A 152 37.62 -0.44 -22.59
N ASN A 153 38.60 -1.25 -22.20
CA ASN A 153 38.32 -2.53 -21.53
C ASN A 153 37.64 -2.33 -20.18
N GLN A 154 38.09 -1.38 -19.37
CA GLN A 154 37.44 -1.07 -18.09
C GLN A 154 36.03 -0.51 -18.30
N ALA A 155 35.83 0.41 -19.25
CA ALA A 155 34.54 0.95 -19.56
C ALA A 155 33.57 -0.12 -20.10
N ALA A 156 34.08 -1.08 -20.90
CA ALA A 156 33.27 -2.19 -21.41
C ALA A 156 32.70 -3.08 -20.29
N VAL A 157 33.51 -3.38 -19.26
CA VAL A 157 33.07 -4.16 -18.10
C VAL A 157 32.00 -3.43 -17.33
N GLU A 158 32.16 -2.13 -17.11
CA GLU A 158 31.17 -1.34 -16.35
C GLU A 158 29.88 -1.14 -17.14
N LEU A 159 29.94 -0.91 -18.44
CA LEU A 159 28.77 -0.83 -19.31
C LEU A 159 27.98 -2.15 -19.31
N GLN A 160 28.69 -3.29 -19.39
CA GLN A 160 28.05 -4.60 -19.32
C GLN A 160 27.37 -4.82 -17.96
N HIS A 161 28.01 -4.44 -16.86
CA HIS A 161 27.43 -4.50 -15.53
C HIS A 161 26.17 -3.63 -15.43
N ALA A 162 26.22 -2.40 -15.91
CA ALA A 162 25.08 -1.50 -15.93
C ALA A 162 23.89 -2.04 -16.77
N GLU A 163 24.16 -2.69 -17.91
CA GLU A 163 23.15 -3.36 -18.75
C GLU A 163 22.49 -4.53 -18.00
N VAL A 164 23.26 -5.38 -17.31
CA VAL A 164 22.72 -6.51 -16.53
C VAL A 164 21.83 -6.00 -15.39
N VAL A 165 22.25 -4.97 -14.68
CA VAL A 165 21.45 -4.36 -13.59
C VAL A 165 20.15 -3.75 -14.16
N ALA A 166 20.21 -3.06 -15.29
CA ALA A 166 19.04 -2.48 -15.95
C ALA A 166 18.08 -3.57 -16.48
N ALA A 167 18.61 -4.66 -17.05
CA ALA A 167 17.82 -5.80 -17.53
C ALA A 167 17.12 -6.50 -16.36
N ARG A 168 17.81 -6.70 -15.24
CA ARG A 168 17.23 -7.28 -14.02
C ARG A 168 16.09 -6.41 -13.48
N LYS A 169 16.30 -5.09 -13.35
CA LYS A 169 15.24 -4.16 -12.91
C LYS A 169 14.01 -4.18 -13.84
N ARG A 170 14.22 -4.30 -15.16
CA ARG A 170 13.11 -4.40 -16.13
C ARG A 170 12.37 -5.73 -16.03
N ALA A 171 13.07 -6.84 -15.83
CA ALA A 171 12.47 -8.15 -15.61
C ALA A 171 11.61 -8.16 -14.33
N GLU A 172 12.14 -7.65 -13.22
CA GLU A 172 11.42 -7.50 -11.96
C GLU A 172 10.17 -6.59 -12.11
N ALA A 173 10.28 -5.49 -12.85
CA ALA A 173 9.13 -4.61 -13.13
C ALA A 173 8.08 -5.27 -14.05
N SER A 174 8.51 -6.13 -14.99
CA SER A 174 7.60 -6.88 -15.87
C SER A 174 6.87 -8.00 -15.13
N GLU A 175 7.54 -8.71 -14.23
CA GLU A 175 6.90 -9.70 -13.36
C GLU A 175 5.84 -9.04 -12.49
N ARG A 176 6.17 -7.93 -11.83
CA ARG A 176 5.22 -7.16 -11.00
C ARG A 176 3.98 -6.73 -11.79
N ARG A 177 4.14 -6.28 -13.04
CA ARG A 177 3.01 -5.91 -13.93
C ARG A 177 2.14 -7.09 -14.34
N ARG A 178 2.62 -8.33 -14.25
CA ARG A 178 1.84 -9.54 -14.57
C ARG A 178 1.09 -10.08 -13.35
N ASP A 179 1.68 -9.97 -12.16
CA ASP A 179 1.11 -10.53 -10.93
C ASP A 179 -0.09 -9.73 -10.43
N THR A 180 -0.07 -8.41 -10.55
CA THR A 180 -1.19 -7.55 -10.14
C THR A 180 -2.49 -7.82 -10.92
N PRO A 181 -2.51 -7.90 -12.27
CA PRO A 181 -3.72 -8.24 -13.01
C PRO A 181 -4.25 -9.65 -12.73
N VAL A 182 -3.36 -10.62 -12.50
CA VAL A 182 -3.76 -12.00 -12.17
C VAL A 182 -4.40 -12.04 -10.79
N ALA A 183 -3.77 -11.44 -9.79
CA ALA A 183 -4.31 -11.34 -8.43
C ALA A 183 -5.65 -10.56 -8.42
N ARG A 184 -5.74 -9.46 -9.20
CA ARG A 184 -6.97 -8.69 -9.38
C ARG A 184 -8.09 -9.53 -10.02
N ASN A 185 -7.81 -10.31 -11.05
CA ASN A 185 -8.79 -11.19 -11.70
C ASN A 185 -9.29 -12.30 -10.76
N ILE A 186 -8.43 -12.89 -9.96
CA ILE A 186 -8.83 -13.91 -8.97
C ILE A 186 -9.75 -13.24 -7.94
N TYR A 187 -9.35 -12.10 -7.39
CA TYR A 187 -10.14 -11.35 -6.43
C TYR A 187 -11.52 -10.93 -6.98
N LEU A 188 -11.58 -10.42 -8.22
CA LEU A 188 -12.83 -10.03 -8.87
C LEU A 188 -13.76 -11.22 -9.13
N ARG A 189 -13.23 -12.41 -9.43
CA ARG A 189 -14.03 -13.63 -9.57
C ARG A 189 -14.63 -14.07 -8.23
N GLU A 190 -13.86 -14.01 -7.16
CA GLU A 190 -14.36 -14.28 -5.81
C GLU A 190 -15.44 -13.27 -5.40
N GLN A 191 -15.32 -12.00 -5.81
CA GLN A 191 -16.35 -10.98 -5.56
C GLN A 191 -17.64 -11.20 -6.36
N LEU A 192 -17.56 -11.62 -7.62
CA LEU A 192 -18.75 -11.91 -8.43
C LEU A 192 -19.65 -13.01 -7.84
N ASP A 193 -19.06 -13.94 -7.10
CA ASP A 193 -19.82 -14.98 -6.37
C ASP A 193 -20.48 -14.40 -5.11
N ASP A 194 -19.85 -13.40 -4.47
CA ASP A 194 -20.35 -12.70 -3.27
C ASP A 194 -21.44 -11.65 -3.63
N GLU A 195 -21.37 -11.01 -4.79
CA GLU A 195 -22.32 -10.01 -5.28
C GLU A 195 -23.71 -10.57 -5.59
N ARG A 196 -23.79 -11.85 -5.96
CA ARG A 196 -25.07 -12.54 -6.17
C ARG A 196 -25.89 -12.68 -4.90
N CYS A 197 -25.28 -12.46 -3.74
CA CYS A 197 -25.92 -12.61 -2.43
C CYS A 197 -26.28 -11.26 -1.74
N HIS A 198 -25.78 -10.12 -2.25
CA HIS A 198 -25.99 -8.81 -1.61
C HIS A 198 -26.84 -7.91 -2.51
N GLY A 199 -28.12 -7.79 -2.17
CA GLY A 199 -29.12 -7.02 -2.91
C GLY A 199 -29.00 -5.49 -2.71
N ASP A 200 -29.93 -4.79 -3.35
CA ASP A 200 -30.11 -3.33 -3.29
C ASP A 200 -30.41 -2.84 -1.87
N ILE A 201 -30.14 -1.56 -1.60
CA ILE A 201 -30.56 -0.91 -0.35
C ILE A 201 -32.09 -0.83 -0.33
N ILE A 202 -32.70 -1.50 0.67
CA ILE A 202 -34.15 -1.60 0.81
C ILE A 202 -34.61 -0.68 1.91
N GLY A 203 -35.65 0.14 1.61
CA GLY A 203 -36.32 1.06 2.52
C GLY A 203 -36.60 2.39 1.86
N GLU A 204 -37.61 3.08 2.40
CA GLU A 204 -38.09 4.39 1.94
C GLU A 204 -38.23 5.41 3.07
N SER A 205 -37.71 5.08 4.27
CA SER A 205 -37.78 5.97 5.42
C SER A 205 -37.02 7.28 5.16
N THR A 206 -37.47 8.35 5.79
CA THR A 206 -36.79 9.66 5.69
C THR A 206 -35.36 9.63 6.22
N ALA A 207 -35.11 8.79 7.21
CA ALA A 207 -33.78 8.60 7.77
C ALA A 207 -32.82 7.96 6.75
N LEU A 208 -33.29 6.96 5.99
CA LEU A 208 -32.51 6.32 4.93
C LEU A 208 -32.35 7.25 3.72
N ALA A 209 -33.39 7.98 3.33
CA ALA A 209 -33.33 8.97 2.26
C ALA A 209 -32.28 10.04 2.53
N GLY A 210 -32.09 10.47 3.77
CA GLY A 210 -31.01 11.37 4.17
C GLY A 210 -29.60 10.77 3.96
N VAL A 211 -29.43 9.47 4.24
CA VAL A 211 -28.17 8.76 3.96
C VAL A 211 -27.88 8.70 2.46
N LEU A 212 -28.89 8.35 1.65
CA LEU A 212 -28.74 8.27 0.20
C LEU A 212 -28.44 9.64 -0.43
N ALA A 213 -29.04 10.71 0.07
CA ALA A 213 -28.69 12.06 -0.39
C ALA A 213 -27.23 12.43 -0.10
N HIS A 214 -26.67 12.03 1.06
CA HIS A 214 -25.24 12.21 1.35
C HIS A 214 -24.37 11.34 0.41
N VAL A 215 -24.80 10.12 0.11
CA VAL A 215 -24.12 9.25 -0.87
C VAL A 215 -24.05 9.93 -2.24
N GLU A 216 -25.19 10.43 -2.76
CA GLU A 216 -25.25 11.13 -4.06
C GLU A 216 -24.33 12.36 -4.10
N GLN A 217 -24.19 13.10 -3.00
CA GLN A 217 -23.33 14.26 -2.92
C GLN A 217 -21.83 13.90 -2.96
N VAL A 218 -21.43 12.84 -2.24
CA VAL A 218 -20.02 12.50 -2.10
C VAL A 218 -19.52 11.55 -3.19
N ALA A 219 -20.39 10.73 -3.77
CA ALA A 219 -20.02 9.71 -4.74
C ALA A 219 -19.20 10.26 -5.93
N PRO A 220 -19.54 11.40 -6.57
CA PRO A 220 -18.77 11.94 -7.69
C PRO A 220 -17.38 12.50 -7.30
N THR A 221 -17.10 12.62 -6.01
CA THR A 221 -15.84 13.21 -5.50
C THR A 221 -14.81 12.13 -5.20
N SER A 222 -13.53 12.52 -5.07
CA SER A 222 -12.46 11.66 -4.56
C SER A 222 -12.28 11.73 -3.03
N ALA A 223 -13.20 12.38 -2.31
CA ALA A 223 -13.12 12.56 -0.88
C ALA A 223 -13.14 11.20 -0.14
N CYS A 224 -12.37 11.12 0.96
CA CYS A 224 -12.45 10.00 1.90
C CYS A 224 -13.83 10.05 2.61
N VAL A 225 -14.48 8.88 2.71
CA VAL A 225 -15.80 8.75 3.35
C VAL A 225 -15.65 7.89 4.61
N LEU A 226 -16.18 8.40 5.73
CA LEU A 226 -16.29 7.65 6.97
C LEU A 226 -17.74 7.28 7.23
N ILE A 227 -18.07 5.99 7.19
CA ILE A 227 -19.41 5.47 7.44
C ILE A 227 -19.50 5.02 8.89
N GLU A 228 -20.31 5.72 9.66
CA GLU A 228 -20.54 5.42 11.08
C GLU A 228 -21.88 4.75 11.28
N GLY A 229 -21.96 3.77 12.16
CA GLY A 229 -23.21 3.10 12.49
C GLY A 229 -23.01 1.78 13.22
N GLU A 230 -24.04 1.32 13.90
CA GLU A 230 -24.02 0.06 14.63
C GLU A 230 -23.72 -1.13 13.74
N THR A 231 -23.26 -2.23 14.34
CA THR A 231 -23.05 -3.49 13.61
C THR A 231 -24.37 -3.97 13.01
N GLY A 232 -24.33 -4.41 11.74
CA GLY A 232 -25.50 -4.95 11.05
C GLY A 232 -26.46 -3.90 10.45
N THR A 233 -26.10 -2.61 10.41
CA THR A 233 -26.95 -1.54 9.83
C THR A 233 -26.89 -1.46 8.30
N GLY A 234 -25.95 -2.18 7.63
CA GLY A 234 -25.79 -2.15 6.18
C GLY A 234 -24.70 -1.18 5.70
N LYS A 235 -23.67 -0.87 6.51
CA LYS A 235 -22.56 0.02 6.15
C LYS A 235 -21.85 -0.39 4.84
N GLU A 236 -21.71 -1.68 4.57
CA GLU A 236 -21.11 -2.18 3.31
C GLU A 236 -21.95 -1.80 2.09
N LEU A 237 -23.30 -1.88 2.17
CA LEU A 237 -24.17 -1.47 1.07
C LEU A 237 -24.04 0.02 0.76
N VAL A 238 -23.91 0.85 1.80
CA VAL A 238 -23.65 2.29 1.63
C VAL A 238 -22.31 2.53 0.98
N ALA A 239 -21.25 1.79 1.35
CA ALA A 239 -19.93 1.88 0.72
C ALA A 239 -19.99 1.48 -0.76
N ARG A 240 -20.73 0.43 -1.11
CA ARG A 240 -20.96 0.02 -2.51
C ARG A 240 -21.73 1.09 -3.29
N ALA A 241 -22.74 1.70 -2.68
CA ALA A 241 -23.48 2.80 -3.31
C ALA A 241 -22.60 4.03 -3.58
N VAL A 242 -21.67 4.36 -2.67
CA VAL A 242 -20.66 5.42 -2.87
C VAL A 242 -19.73 5.07 -4.04
N HIS A 243 -19.32 3.82 -4.18
CA HIS A 243 -18.50 3.37 -5.29
C HIS A 243 -19.25 3.40 -6.62
N ALA A 244 -20.46 2.83 -6.67
CA ALA A 244 -21.31 2.76 -7.87
C ALA A 244 -21.71 4.14 -8.41
N GLY A 245 -21.85 5.16 -7.55
CA GLY A 245 -22.11 6.54 -7.97
C GLY A 245 -20.83 7.35 -8.26
N SER A 246 -19.65 6.75 -8.25
CA SER A 246 -18.39 7.43 -8.45
C SER A 246 -17.91 7.35 -9.91
N GLY A 247 -16.94 8.18 -10.29
CA GLY A 247 -16.25 8.06 -11.58
C GLY A 247 -15.28 6.87 -11.66
N ARG A 248 -15.37 5.90 -10.72
CA ARG A 248 -14.56 4.67 -10.64
C ARG A 248 -15.44 3.42 -10.54
N ASP A 249 -16.69 3.51 -10.95
CA ASP A 249 -17.68 2.44 -10.90
C ASP A 249 -17.29 1.21 -11.73
N ASP A 250 -16.58 1.42 -12.84
CA ASP A 250 -16.01 0.35 -13.69
C ASP A 250 -14.70 -0.26 -13.11
N GLU A 251 -14.14 0.34 -12.05
CA GLU A 251 -12.89 -0.09 -11.45
C GLU A 251 -13.12 -1.02 -10.25
N ALA A 252 -12.03 -1.59 -9.69
CA ALA A 252 -12.16 -2.54 -8.58
C ALA A 252 -12.72 -1.89 -7.30
N PHE A 253 -13.70 -2.54 -6.69
CA PHE A 253 -14.14 -2.31 -5.32
C PHE A 253 -13.51 -3.37 -4.42
N VAL A 254 -12.43 -3.04 -3.72
CA VAL A 254 -11.70 -3.98 -2.85
C VAL A 254 -12.15 -3.80 -1.42
N LYS A 255 -12.66 -4.87 -0.80
CA LYS A 255 -13.10 -4.85 0.61
C LYS A 255 -12.10 -5.54 1.54
N LEU A 256 -11.96 -5.01 2.75
CA LEU A 256 -11.22 -5.62 3.84
C LEU A 256 -11.91 -5.33 5.17
N ASN A 257 -12.22 -6.39 5.92
CA ASN A 257 -12.69 -6.25 7.28
C ASN A 257 -11.49 -6.36 8.24
N CYS A 258 -11.16 -5.25 8.91
CA CYS A 258 -9.97 -5.16 9.77
C CYS A 258 -10.12 -5.99 11.06
N ALA A 259 -11.34 -6.18 11.56
CA ALA A 259 -11.61 -6.99 12.75
C ALA A 259 -11.51 -8.50 12.49
N ALA A 260 -11.73 -8.95 11.25
CA ALA A 260 -11.72 -10.37 10.89
C ALA A 260 -10.31 -10.96 10.73
N ILE A 261 -9.28 -10.12 10.64
CA ILE A 261 -7.91 -10.53 10.36
C ILE A 261 -7.07 -10.42 11.63
N PRO A 262 -6.29 -11.47 11.99
CA PRO A 262 -5.34 -11.37 13.08
C PRO A 262 -4.37 -10.20 12.90
N THR A 263 -4.11 -9.45 13.97
CA THR A 263 -3.29 -8.23 13.95
C THR A 263 -1.93 -8.41 13.25
N GLY A 264 -1.27 -9.55 13.44
CA GLY A 264 0.02 -9.86 12.80
C GLY A 264 -0.04 -10.11 11.29
N LEU A 265 -1.24 -10.34 10.73
CA LEU A 265 -1.44 -10.55 9.29
C LEU A 265 -2.08 -9.35 8.60
N LEU A 266 -2.69 -8.44 9.35
CA LEU A 266 -3.41 -7.28 8.81
C LEU A 266 -2.48 -6.38 7.96
N GLU A 267 -1.24 -6.21 8.40
CA GLU A 267 -0.24 -5.47 7.65
C GLU A 267 0.09 -6.11 6.31
N ALA A 268 0.27 -7.44 6.30
CA ALA A 268 0.55 -8.21 5.08
C ALA A 268 -0.64 -8.21 4.10
N GLU A 269 -1.88 -8.21 4.60
CA GLU A 269 -3.08 -8.10 3.77
C GLU A 269 -3.24 -6.69 3.18
N LEU A 270 -3.02 -5.64 3.97
CA LEU A 270 -3.14 -4.26 3.50
C LEU A 270 -2.08 -3.89 2.46
N PHE A 271 -0.80 -4.11 2.80
CA PHE A 271 0.34 -3.60 2.04
C PHE A 271 1.05 -4.67 1.19
N GLY A 272 0.71 -5.96 1.37
CA GLY A 272 1.42 -7.06 0.73
C GLY A 272 2.76 -7.37 1.37
N HIS A 273 3.39 -8.46 0.92
CA HIS A 273 4.69 -8.89 1.42
C HIS A 273 5.56 -9.50 0.33
N GLU A 274 6.87 -9.36 0.48
CA GLU A 274 7.85 -10.06 -0.33
C GLU A 274 8.12 -11.46 0.23
N LYS A 275 8.63 -12.33 -0.62
CA LYS A 275 9.05 -13.68 -0.19
C LYS A 275 10.11 -13.57 0.93
N GLY A 276 9.87 -14.26 2.04
CA GLY A 276 10.78 -14.26 3.20
C GLY A 276 10.59 -13.09 4.18
N ALA A 277 9.58 -12.26 4.01
CA ALA A 277 9.32 -11.11 4.90
C ALA A 277 9.03 -11.50 6.36
N PHE A 278 8.45 -12.68 6.58
CA PHE A 278 8.20 -13.27 7.90
C PHE A 278 8.18 -14.79 7.82
N THR A 279 8.17 -15.46 8.98
CA THR A 279 8.08 -16.93 9.06
C THR A 279 6.74 -17.41 8.49
N GLY A 280 6.79 -18.00 7.27
CA GLY A 280 5.59 -18.42 6.52
C GLY A 280 5.38 -17.66 5.20
N ALA A 281 6.13 -16.62 4.90
CA ALA A 281 6.09 -15.91 3.62
C ALA A 281 6.82 -16.70 2.52
N VAL A 282 6.21 -17.79 2.05
CA VAL A 282 6.78 -18.71 1.04
C VAL A 282 6.85 -18.06 -0.35
N ALA A 283 5.90 -17.19 -0.67
CA ALA A 283 5.78 -16.47 -1.93
C ALA A 283 5.52 -14.99 -1.68
N GLN A 284 5.74 -14.14 -2.67
CA GLN A 284 5.30 -12.75 -2.68
C GLN A 284 3.77 -12.71 -2.77
N ARG A 285 3.14 -11.74 -2.07
CA ARG A 285 1.69 -11.52 -2.15
C ARG A 285 1.38 -10.03 -2.32
N VAL A 286 0.48 -9.74 -3.26
CA VAL A 286 -0.04 -8.41 -3.55
C VAL A 286 -0.99 -7.96 -2.43
N GLY A 287 -0.85 -6.71 -1.95
CA GLY A 287 -1.68 -6.14 -0.90
C GLY A 287 -2.98 -5.54 -1.44
N ARG A 288 -3.94 -5.24 -0.52
CA ARG A 288 -5.24 -4.66 -0.86
C ARG A 288 -5.12 -3.27 -1.49
N PHE A 289 -4.14 -2.47 -1.08
CA PHE A 289 -3.88 -1.17 -1.71
C PHE A 289 -3.47 -1.30 -3.18
N GLU A 290 -2.65 -2.28 -3.52
CA GLU A 290 -2.26 -2.53 -4.91
C GLU A 290 -3.42 -3.08 -5.75
N LEU A 291 -4.25 -3.96 -5.17
CA LEU A 291 -5.45 -4.50 -5.83
C LEU A 291 -6.47 -3.41 -6.14
N ALA A 292 -6.57 -2.39 -5.27
CA ALA A 292 -7.49 -1.28 -5.38
C ALA A 292 -6.96 -0.12 -6.22
N ASP A 293 -5.75 -0.24 -6.80
CA ASP A 293 -5.15 0.85 -7.59
C ASP A 293 -6.04 1.24 -8.77
N GLY A 294 -6.32 2.54 -8.90
CA GLY A 294 -7.30 3.13 -9.81
C GLY A 294 -8.76 3.04 -9.32
N GLY A 295 -9.07 2.19 -8.32
CA GLY A 295 -10.41 1.88 -7.83
C GLY A 295 -10.71 2.43 -6.44
N THR A 296 -11.50 1.65 -5.67
CA THR A 296 -11.95 1.99 -4.32
C THR A 296 -11.55 0.89 -3.34
N LEU A 297 -10.93 1.27 -2.22
CA LEU A 297 -10.68 0.39 -1.08
C LEU A 297 -11.69 0.69 0.02
N PHE A 298 -12.46 -0.33 0.42
CA PHE A 298 -13.37 -0.27 1.55
C PHE A 298 -12.74 -0.96 2.76
N LEU A 299 -12.48 -0.21 3.83
CA LEU A 299 -11.99 -0.73 5.12
C LEU A 299 -13.14 -0.75 6.12
N ASP A 300 -13.63 -1.94 6.42
CA ASP A 300 -14.63 -2.13 7.47
C ASP A 300 -13.98 -2.29 8.84
N GLU A 301 -14.63 -1.77 9.87
CA GLU A 301 -14.17 -1.73 11.27
C GLU A 301 -12.76 -1.14 11.42
N VAL A 302 -12.56 0.06 10.83
CA VAL A 302 -11.26 0.77 10.84
C VAL A 302 -10.77 1.08 12.25
N GLY A 303 -11.65 1.15 13.24
CA GLY A 303 -11.32 1.31 14.66
C GLY A 303 -10.53 0.14 15.27
N ASP A 304 -10.49 -1.02 14.60
CA ASP A 304 -9.74 -2.18 15.07
C ASP A 304 -8.30 -2.24 14.51
N ILE A 305 -7.90 -1.27 13.71
CA ILE A 305 -6.52 -1.17 13.18
C ILE A 305 -5.56 -0.81 14.32
N PRO A 306 -4.50 -1.59 14.57
CA PRO A 306 -3.48 -1.29 15.58
C PRO A 306 -2.79 0.05 15.34
N LEU A 307 -2.40 0.75 16.43
CA LEU A 307 -1.74 2.06 16.38
C LEU A 307 -0.51 2.10 15.47
N GLU A 308 0.26 1.01 15.43
CA GLU A 308 1.46 0.87 14.59
C GLU A 308 1.11 0.95 13.09
N LEU A 309 0.00 0.34 12.68
CA LEU A 309 -0.46 0.33 11.29
C LEU A 309 -1.17 1.63 10.91
N GLN A 310 -1.75 2.35 11.88
CA GLN A 310 -2.39 3.64 11.62
C GLN A 310 -1.42 4.67 11.05
N ALA A 311 -0.14 4.66 11.47
CA ALA A 311 0.89 5.54 10.91
C ALA A 311 1.19 5.21 9.44
N LYS A 312 1.23 3.92 9.07
CA LYS A 312 1.44 3.49 7.68
C LYS A 312 0.24 3.82 6.80
N LEU A 313 -0.98 3.61 7.33
CA LEU A 313 -2.21 3.98 6.63
C LEU A 313 -2.26 5.50 6.36
N LEU A 314 -1.87 6.33 7.33
CA LEU A 314 -1.80 7.78 7.17
C LEU A 314 -0.84 8.19 6.03
N ARG A 315 0.33 7.54 5.93
CA ARG A 315 1.29 7.79 4.85
C ARG A 315 0.68 7.52 3.47
N VAL A 316 -0.03 6.41 3.32
CA VAL A 316 -0.73 6.11 2.05
C VAL A 316 -1.78 7.16 1.72
N LEU A 317 -2.55 7.63 2.71
CA LEU A 317 -3.58 8.65 2.52
C LEU A 317 -3.05 10.04 2.18
N GLN A 318 -1.83 10.36 2.60
CA GLN A 318 -1.21 11.67 2.38
C GLN A 318 -0.36 11.70 1.10
N GLU A 319 0.43 10.66 0.89
CA GLU A 319 1.47 10.60 -0.14
C GLU A 319 1.08 9.70 -1.32
N GLY A 320 0.10 8.81 -1.16
CA GLY A 320 -0.21 7.77 -2.14
C GLY A 320 0.88 6.70 -2.25
N GLU A 321 1.72 6.57 -1.21
CA GLU A 321 2.91 5.73 -1.24
C GLU A 321 2.97 4.78 -0.03
N PHE A 322 3.46 3.56 -0.27
CA PHE A 322 3.74 2.58 0.78
C PHE A 322 4.85 1.62 0.37
N GLU A 323 5.28 0.78 1.30
CA GLU A 323 6.26 -0.28 1.08
C GLU A 323 5.67 -1.61 1.51
N ARG A 324 5.91 -2.67 0.72
CA ARG A 324 5.54 -4.04 1.12
C ARG A 324 6.39 -4.50 2.30
N LEU A 325 5.87 -5.40 3.10
CA LEU A 325 6.65 -6.03 4.17
C LEU A 325 7.88 -6.73 3.58
N GLY A 326 9.04 -6.47 4.17
CA GLY A 326 10.32 -7.03 3.71
C GLY A 326 10.91 -6.34 2.46
N SER A 327 10.32 -5.23 2.01
CA SER A 327 10.83 -4.43 0.88
C SER A 327 11.16 -3.01 1.32
N THR A 328 12.18 -2.43 0.71
CA THR A 328 12.52 -0.99 0.81
C THR A 328 12.06 -0.20 -0.42
N HIS A 329 11.33 -0.87 -1.31
CA HIS A 329 10.86 -0.24 -2.55
C HIS A 329 9.51 0.42 -2.31
N THR A 330 9.45 1.75 -2.48
CA THR A 330 8.21 2.52 -2.40
C THR A 330 7.32 2.24 -3.61
N GLN A 331 6.06 1.91 -3.34
CA GLN A 331 4.99 1.72 -4.32
C GLN A 331 4.08 2.94 -4.31
N ARG A 332 3.59 3.35 -5.48
CA ARG A 332 2.61 4.42 -5.63
C ARG A 332 1.27 3.86 -6.07
N VAL A 333 0.20 4.36 -5.46
CA VAL A 333 -1.17 3.96 -5.78
C VAL A 333 -2.11 5.17 -5.75
N ASP A 334 -3.13 5.12 -6.61
CA ASP A 334 -4.25 6.07 -6.61
C ASP A 334 -5.53 5.35 -6.19
N VAL A 335 -5.82 5.36 -4.90
CA VAL A 335 -6.93 4.63 -4.30
C VAL A 335 -7.92 5.60 -3.65
N ARG A 336 -9.21 5.50 -4.00
CA ARG A 336 -10.27 6.14 -3.23
C ARG A 336 -10.53 5.32 -1.97
N LEU A 337 -10.49 5.94 -0.80
CA LEU A 337 -10.75 5.26 0.46
C LEU A 337 -12.17 5.52 0.96
N VAL A 338 -12.90 4.44 1.28
CA VAL A 338 -14.16 4.43 2.03
C VAL A 338 -13.91 3.61 3.29
N THR A 339 -14.27 4.13 4.45
CA THR A 339 -14.04 3.45 5.74
C THR A 339 -15.35 3.30 6.50
N ALA A 340 -15.47 2.26 7.32
CA ALA A 340 -16.60 2.08 8.21
C ALA A 340 -16.14 1.76 9.64
N SER A 341 -16.93 2.22 10.62
CA SER A 341 -16.72 1.91 12.04
C SER A 341 -18.04 1.79 12.78
N ASN A 342 -18.12 0.82 13.70
CA ASN A 342 -19.17 0.73 14.70
C ASN A 342 -18.78 1.38 16.03
N ARG A 343 -17.50 1.81 16.15
CA ARG A 343 -16.95 2.47 17.34
C ARG A 343 -16.92 3.98 17.14
N ASP A 344 -17.07 4.69 18.23
CA ASP A 344 -16.86 6.14 18.28
C ASP A 344 -15.33 6.44 18.20
N LEU A 345 -14.85 6.76 17.00
CA LEU A 345 -13.45 7.06 16.76
C LEU A 345 -12.99 8.31 17.53
N ALA A 346 -13.85 9.29 17.73
CA ALA A 346 -13.52 10.49 18.50
C ALA A 346 -13.23 10.17 19.98
N ARG A 347 -14.02 9.28 20.58
CA ARG A 347 -13.72 8.75 21.93
C ARG A 347 -12.43 7.95 21.96
N MET A 348 -12.14 7.18 20.90
CA MET A 348 -10.88 6.42 20.80
C MET A 348 -9.68 7.34 20.70
N VAL A 349 -9.77 8.48 19.99
CA VAL A 349 -8.74 9.52 19.94
C VAL A 349 -8.51 10.09 21.35
N ALA A 350 -9.57 10.48 22.05
CA ALA A 350 -9.46 10.97 23.44
C ALA A 350 -8.81 9.94 24.38
N ALA A 351 -9.07 8.64 24.18
CA ALA A 351 -8.47 7.53 24.89
C ALA A 351 -7.07 7.13 24.40
N ARG A 352 -6.50 7.80 23.42
CA ARG A 352 -5.21 7.49 22.74
C ARG A 352 -5.17 6.07 22.13
N ALA A 353 -6.31 5.48 21.81
CA ALA A 353 -6.45 4.21 21.11
C ALA A 353 -6.53 4.37 19.60
N PHE A 354 -6.69 5.60 19.12
CA PHE A 354 -6.68 5.98 17.71
C PHE A 354 -5.91 7.28 17.53
N ARG A 355 -5.17 7.42 16.41
CA ARG A 355 -4.38 8.64 16.14
C ARG A 355 -5.28 9.77 15.67
N GLU A 356 -5.06 10.94 16.22
CA GLU A 356 -5.80 12.15 15.89
C GLU A 356 -5.61 12.58 14.43
N ASP A 357 -4.36 12.49 13.92
CA ASP A 357 -4.03 12.86 12.54
C ASP A 357 -4.73 11.97 11.50
N LEU A 358 -4.80 10.66 11.77
CA LEU A 358 -5.54 9.72 10.93
C LEU A 358 -7.05 9.97 11.01
N TYR A 359 -7.59 10.22 12.19
CA TYR A 359 -9.01 10.51 12.36
C TYR A 359 -9.46 11.68 11.48
N TYR A 360 -8.76 12.83 11.52
CA TYR A 360 -9.11 13.97 10.67
C TYR A 360 -8.95 13.68 9.17
N ARG A 361 -8.05 12.80 8.79
CA ARG A 361 -7.88 12.41 7.38
C ARG A 361 -8.96 11.46 6.89
N LEU A 362 -9.52 10.61 7.76
CA LEU A 362 -10.65 9.73 7.45
C LEU A 362 -12.00 10.46 7.53
N ASN A 363 -12.17 11.33 8.51
CA ASN A 363 -13.40 12.06 8.79
C ASN A 363 -13.55 13.32 7.94
N VAL A 364 -13.36 13.20 6.60
CA VAL A 364 -13.58 14.31 5.67
C VAL A 364 -15.07 14.44 5.33
N PHE A 365 -15.71 13.31 5.05
CA PHE A 365 -17.14 13.27 4.78
C PHE A 365 -17.77 12.12 5.60
N PRO A 366 -18.33 12.42 6.78
CA PRO A 366 -18.99 11.41 7.59
C PRO A 366 -20.41 11.12 7.07
N ILE A 367 -20.75 9.83 7.01
CA ILE A 367 -22.12 9.35 6.74
C ILE A 367 -22.55 8.49 7.93
N ARG A 368 -23.58 8.96 8.66
CA ARG A 368 -24.16 8.19 9.75
C ARG A 368 -25.29 7.32 9.23
N VAL A 369 -25.15 6.00 9.34
CA VAL A 369 -26.20 5.03 9.01
C VAL A 369 -27.06 4.81 10.26
N PRO A 370 -28.37 5.11 10.20
CA PRO A 370 -29.27 4.99 11.33
C PRO A 370 -29.45 3.52 11.73
N ALA A 371 -29.60 3.28 13.02
CA ALA A 371 -30.00 1.98 13.53
C ALA A 371 -31.41 1.60 13.04
N LEU A 372 -31.72 0.30 12.96
CA LEU A 372 -33.02 -0.15 12.42
C LEU A 372 -34.23 0.37 13.24
N ARG A 373 -34.07 0.55 14.54
CA ARG A 373 -35.07 1.18 15.41
C ARG A 373 -35.35 2.66 15.12
N GLU A 374 -34.39 3.36 14.46
CA GLU A 374 -34.54 4.75 14.03
C GLU A 374 -35.24 4.86 12.65
N ARG A 375 -35.41 3.70 11.96
CA ARG A 375 -36.10 3.58 10.66
C ARG A 375 -37.07 2.38 10.65
N SER A 376 -37.90 2.27 11.68
CA SER A 376 -38.87 1.18 11.82
C SER A 376 -39.81 1.03 10.65
N ASP A 377 -40.02 2.13 9.90
CA ASP A 377 -40.87 2.15 8.70
C ASP A 377 -40.31 1.28 7.55
N ASP A 378 -39.00 0.99 7.55
CA ASP A 378 -38.38 0.11 6.57
C ASP A 378 -38.55 -1.38 6.91
N ILE A 379 -38.88 -1.72 8.15
CA ILE A 379 -38.97 -3.12 8.62
C ILE A 379 -39.94 -3.95 7.76
N PRO A 380 -41.15 -3.50 7.41
CA PRO A 380 -42.04 -4.28 6.58
C PRO A 380 -41.44 -4.67 5.23
N ALA A 381 -40.81 -3.73 4.52
CA ALA A 381 -40.19 -3.97 3.24
C ALA A 381 -39.02 -4.96 3.36
N LEU A 382 -38.17 -4.82 4.40
CA LEU A 382 -37.06 -5.74 4.69
C LEU A 382 -37.60 -7.16 5.00
N VAL A 383 -38.65 -7.29 5.81
CA VAL A 383 -39.25 -8.58 6.17
C VAL A 383 -39.84 -9.27 4.94
N GLU A 384 -40.54 -8.55 4.07
CA GLU A 384 -41.06 -9.10 2.82
C GLU A 384 -39.93 -9.55 1.90
N HIS A 385 -38.92 -8.72 1.73
CA HIS A 385 -37.77 -9.04 0.92
C HIS A 385 -37.06 -10.33 1.39
N PHE A 386 -36.64 -10.38 2.67
CA PHE A 386 -35.94 -11.56 3.21
C PHE A 386 -36.81 -12.81 3.19
N THR A 387 -38.13 -12.68 3.49
CA THR A 387 -39.04 -13.81 3.37
C THR A 387 -39.06 -14.36 1.94
N GLY A 388 -39.15 -13.49 0.93
CA GLY A 388 -39.13 -13.90 -0.48
C GLY A 388 -37.78 -14.51 -0.92
N VAL A 389 -36.65 -13.98 -0.43
CA VAL A 389 -35.33 -14.53 -0.71
C VAL A 389 -35.18 -15.94 -0.12
N TYR A 390 -35.49 -16.11 1.16
CA TYR A 390 -35.31 -17.38 1.86
C TYR A 390 -36.38 -18.42 1.49
N ALA A 391 -37.63 -18.02 1.18
CA ALA A 391 -38.64 -18.90 0.64
C ALA A 391 -38.17 -19.58 -0.67
N ARG A 392 -37.61 -18.78 -1.58
CA ARG A 392 -37.01 -19.29 -2.83
C ARG A 392 -35.78 -20.17 -2.56
N LYS A 393 -34.87 -19.73 -1.67
CA LYS A 393 -33.64 -20.45 -1.34
C LYS A 393 -33.89 -21.84 -0.78
N PHE A 394 -34.92 -21.99 0.06
CA PHE A 394 -35.26 -23.24 0.74
C PHE A 394 -36.44 -24.01 0.10
N ASP A 395 -36.95 -23.55 -1.05
CA ASP A 395 -38.11 -24.11 -1.73
C ASP A 395 -39.31 -24.26 -0.79
N LYS A 396 -39.62 -23.16 -0.05
CA LYS A 396 -40.71 -23.11 0.91
C LYS A 396 -41.87 -22.30 0.34
N PRO A 397 -43.15 -22.72 0.52
CA PRO A 397 -44.33 -22.03 -0.02
C PRO A 397 -44.76 -20.83 0.86
N VAL A 398 -43.84 -20.10 1.48
CA VAL A 398 -44.15 -19.01 2.39
C VAL A 398 -44.42 -17.76 1.57
N GLU A 399 -45.69 -17.30 1.59
CA GLU A 399 -46.17 -16.13 0.85
C GLU A 399 -46.81 -15.06 1.75
N ARG A 400 -47.19 -15.39 2.98
CA ARG A 400 -47.99 -14.50 3.84
C ARG A 400 -47.31 -14.27 5.19
N ILE A 401 -47.33 -13.02 5.61
CA ILE A 401 -46.94 -12.59 6.94
C ILE A 401 -48.17 -12.05 7.64
N THR A 402 -48.47 -12.53 8.84
CA THR A 402 -49.65 -12.02 9.55
C THR A 402 -49.44 -10.61 10.07
N ALA A 403 -50.52 -9.82 10.16
CA ALA A 403 -50.46 -8.47 10.73
C ALA A 403 -49.99 -8.47 12.20
N VAL A 404 -50.23 -9.56 12.94
CA VAL A 404 -49.74 -9.72 14.32
C VAL A 404 -48.21 -9.89 14.32
N THR A 405 -47.69 -10.79 13.46
CA THR A 405 -46.26 -10.98 13.28
C THR A 405 -45.57 -9.70 12.86
N MET A 406 -46.08 -9.01 11.82
CA MET A 406 -45.52 -7.76 11.34
C MET A 406 -45.46 -6.68 12.42
N ARG A 407 -46.54 -6.50 13.17
CA ARG A 407 -46.54 -5.53 14.30
C ARG A 407 -45.53 -5.85 15.37
N ALA A 408 -45.36 -7.14 15.71
CA ALA A 408 -44.38 -7.56 16.69
C ALA A 408 -42.93 -7.30 16.19
N LEU A 409 -42.66 -7.56 14.89
CA LEU A 409 -41.35 -7.28 14.27
C LEU A 409 -41.05 -5.77 14.23
N CYS A 410 -42.02 -4.93 13.91
CA CYS A 410 -41.86 -3.47 13.92
C CYS A 410 -41.69 -2.89 15.35
N ALA A 411 -42.23 -3.53 16.36
CA ALA A 411 -42.14 -3.07 17.75
C ALA A 411 -40.82 -3.48 18.43
N TYR A 412 -40.06 -4.45 17.87
CA TYR A 412 -38.83 -4.92 18.45
C TYR A 412 -37.64 -4.00 18.11
N GLY A 413 -36.72 -3.81 19.04
CA GLY A 413 -35.64 -2.83 18.96
C GLY A 413 -34.47 -3.21 18.08
N TRP A 414 -34.35 -4.48 17.65
CA TRP A 414 -33.31 -5.02 16.77
C TRP A 414 -31.87 -4.58 17.15
N PRO A 415 -31.33 -4.97 18.29
CA PRO A 415 -29.98 -4.60 18.71
C PRO A 415 -28.88 -5.04 17.72
N GLY A 416 -29.10 -6.11 16.95
CA GLY A 416 -28.22 -6.56 15.85
C GLY A 416 -28.66 -6.01 14.48
N ASN A 417 -29.57 -5.04 14.44
CA ASN A 417 -30.07 -4.34 13.26
C ASN A 417 -30.56 -5.28 12.14
N ILE A 418 -30.23 -5.00 10.88
CA ILE A 418 -30.69 -5.76 9.72
C ILE A 418 -30.15 -7.21 9.77
N ARG A 419 -28.91 -7.41 10.22
CA ARG A 419 -28.32 -8.76 10.32
C ARG A 419 -29.10 -9.65 11.28
N GLU A 420 -29.57 -9.13 12.40
CA GLU A 420 -30.41 -9.87 13.34
C GLU A 420 -31.79 -10.15 12.76
N LEU A 421 -32.41 -9.14 12.11
CA LEU A 421 -33.68 -9.29 11.43
C LEU A 421 -33.59 -10.37 10.34
N GLU A 422 -32.58 -10.32 9.49
CA GLU A 422 -32.33 -11.29 8.43
C GLU A 422 -32.23 -12.73 8.97
N ASN A 423 -31.37 -12.93 9.98
CA ASN A 423 -31.22 -14.23 10.63
C ASN A 423 -32.52 -14.74 11.28
N PHE A 424 -33.30 -13.82 11.86
CA PHE A 424 -34.59 -14.14 12.44
C PHE A 424 -35.61 -14.59 11.37
N ILE A 425 -35.67 -13.88 10.23
CA ILE A 425 -36.54 -14.25 9.10
C ILE A 425 -36.08 -15.56 8.46
N GLU A 426 -34.79 -15.74 8.21
CA GLU A 426 -34.26 -17.00 7.68
C GLU A 426 -34.70 -18.21 8.53
N ARG A 427 -34.54 -18.13 9.84
CA ARG A 427 -34.98 -19.16 10.78
C ARG A 427 -36.49 -19.33 10.76
N SER A 428 -37.25 -18.26 10.70
CA SER A 428 -38.74 -18.30 10.62
C SER A 428 -39.22 -19.00 9.36
N VAL A 429 -38.59 -18.77 8.22
CA VAL A 429 -38.89 -19.47 6.95
C VAL A 429 -38.54 -20.96 7.06
N ILE A 430 -37.41 -21.33 7.64
CA ILE A 430 -37.05 -22.75 7.86
C ILE A 430 -38.10 -23.47 8.71
N LEU A 431 -38.58 -22.81 9.78
CA LEU A 431 -39.60 -23.38 10.67
C LEU A 431 -41.01 -23.41 10.08
N SER A 432 -41.23 -22.69 8.98
CA SER A 432 -42.53 -22.67 8.31
C SER A 432 -42.77 -23.94 7.50
N SER A 433 -43.95 -24.53 7.67
CA SER A 433 -44.40 -25.74 6.93
C SER A 433 -45.50 -25.46 5.93
N GLY A 434 -46.04 -24.22 5.85
CA GLY A 434 -47.12 -23.81 4.98
C GLY A 434 -46.95 -22.41 4.39
N ALA A 435 -47.98 -21.88 3.76
CA ALA A 435 -47.94 -20.58 3.08
C ALA A 435 -47.79 -19.35 4.02
N GLN A 436 -47.88 -19.56 5.33
CA GLN A 436 -47.75 -18.51 6.33
C GLN A 436 -46.44 -18.58 7.06
N LEU A 437 -45.77 -17.43 7.26
CA LEU A 437 -44.55 -17.32 8.04
C LEU A 437 -44.79 -17.69 9.51
N ASN A 438 -44.13 -18.71 10.00
CA ASN A 438 -44.16 -19.12 11.41
C ASN A 438 -42.95 -18.51 12.20
N ALA A 439 -43.14 -17.27 12.64
CA ALA A 439 -42.11 -16.54 13.38
C ALA A 439 -42.17 -16.88 14.87
N PRO A 440 -41.05 -17.26 15.50
CA PRO A 440 -40.97 -17.57 16.92
C PRO A 440 -40.92 -16.29 17.77
N LEU A 441 -42.05 -15.55 17.83
CA LEU A 441 -42.15 -14.24 18.49
C LEU A 441 -41.82 -14.27 20.00
N THR A 442 -41.91 -15.44 20.65
CA THR A 442 -41.52 -15.60 22.06
C THR A 442 -40.03 -15.36 22.28
N GLU A 443 -39.20 -15.56 21.27
CA GLU A 443 -37.76 -15.28 21.34
C GLU A 443 -37.47 -13.78 21.40
N LEU A 444 -38.28 -12.94 20.76
CA LEU A 444 -38.13 -11.48 20.79
C LEU A 444 -38.39 -10.87 22.18
N GLY A 445 -39.15 -11.55 23.02
CA GLY A 445 -39.42 -11.10 24.41
C GLY A 445 -38.42 -11.60 25.45
N GLN A 446 -37.53 -12.53 25.09
CA GLN A 446 -36.59 -13.18 26.02
C GLN A 446 -35.16 -12.64 25.92
N LEU A 447 -34.83 -11.87 24.89
CA LEU A 447 -33.51 -11.22 24.81
C LEU A 447 -33.42 -10.14 25.90
N PRO A 448 -32.39 -10.14 26.74
CA PRO A 448 -32.25 -9.11 27.75
C PRO A 448 -32.16 -7.77 27.06
N SER A 449 -33.12 -6.90 27.35
CA SER A 449 -33.00 -5.49 27.04
C SER A 449 -31.64 -5.06 27.55
N ARG A 450 -30.76 -4.61 26.65
CA ARG A 450 -29.52 -3.96 27.05
C ARG A 450 -29.89 -2.91 28.09
N PRO A 451 -29.33 -2.93 29.30
CA PRO A 451 -29.68 -1.94 30.28
C PRO A 451 -29.49 -0.57 29.61
N GLU A 452 -30.60 0.14 29.43
CA GLU A 452 -30.59 1.56 29.11
C GLU A 452 -29.62 2.18 30.13
N HIS A 453 -28.56 2.80 29.63
CA HIS A 453 -27.84 3.70 30.51
C HIS A 453 -28.85 4.73 31.01
N PRO A 454 -29.12 4.78 32.31
CA PRO A 454 -29.96 5.85 32.80
C PRO A 454 -29.36 7.18 32.36
N PRO A 455 -30.17 8.19 31.99
CA PRO A 455 -29.63 9.50 31.70
C PRO A 455 -28.75 9.91 32.89
N GLU A 456 -27.51 10.27 32.60
CA GLU A 456 -26.58 10.77 33.62
C GLU A 456 -27.24 11.98 34.31
N SER A 457 -27.76 11.73 35.51
CA SER A 457 -28.07 12.81 36.41
C SER A 457 -26.75 13.44 36.87
N PRO A 458 -26.72 14.75 37.10
CA PRO A 458 -25.48 15.47 37.32
C PRO A 458 -24.68 14.92 38.49
N THR A 459 -23.44 14.73 38.23
CA THR A 459 -22.33 14.34 39.11
C THR A 459 -22.50 14.81 40.55
N ASP A 460 -22.74 13.87 41.42
CA ASP A 460 -22.35 14.03 42.81
C ASP A 460 -21.16 13.08 43.10
N GLY A 461 -20.12 13.66 43.67
CA GLY A 461 -18.76 13.15 43.76
C GLY A 461 -18.60 11.73 44.35
N ARG A 462 -18.55 10.70 43.51
CA ARG A 462 -18.08 9.36 43.90
C ARG A 462 -16.55 9.31 43.84
N LYS A 463 -15.93 9.65 44.97
CA LYS A 463 -14.55 9.29 45.32
C LYS A 463 -14.31 7.82 44.95
N ASN A 464 -13.12 7.51 44.42
CA ASN A 464 -12.57 6.17 44.24
C ASN A 464 -12.78 5.34 45.51
N ARG A 465 -13.80 4.46 45.53
CA ARG A 465 -14.02 3.53 46.63
C ARG A 465 -12.97 2.44 46.52
N SER A 466 -12.29 2.18 47.65
CA SER A 466 -11.34 1.07 47.70
C SER A 466 -12.08 -0.27 47.64
N LEU A 467 -11.39 -1.34 47.20
CA LEU A 467 -11.94 -2.71 47.23
C LEU A 467 -12.49 -3.07 48.63
N LYS A 468 -11.86 -2.56 49.70
CA LYS A 468 -12.29 -2.74 51.09
C LYS A 468 -13.63 -2.08 51.39
N ASP A 469 -13.92 -0.91 50.79
CA ASP A 469 -15.18 -0.20 51.01
C ASP A 469 -16.35 -0.93 50.32
N VAL A 470 -16.09 -1.50 49.12
CA VAL A 470 -17.09 -2.29 48.37
C VAL A 470 -17.37 -3.63 49.11
N GLU A 471 -16.34 -4.29 49.64
CA GLU A 471 -16.46 -5.51 50.41
C GLU A 471 -17.21 -5.26 51.72
N HIS A 472 -16.94 -4.14 52.37
CA HIS A 472 -17.63 -3.68 53.56
C HIS A 472 -19.12 -3.52 53.33
N ASP A 473 -19.50 -2.72 52.34
CA ASP A 473 -20.90 -2.45 52.04
C ASP A 473 -21.68 -3.72 51.68
N HIS A 474 -21.04 -4.65 50.98
CA HIS A 474 -21.65 -5.94 50.60
C HIS A 474 -21.87 -6.84 51.83
N ILE A 475 -20.93 -6.88 52.79
CA ILE A 475 -21.07 -7.66 54.01
C ILE A 475 -22.13 -7.03 54.93
N VAL A 476 -22.17 -5.70 55.06
CA VAL A 476 -23.18 -5.01 55.86
C VAL A 476 -24.58 -5.25 55.28
N ALA A 477 -24.74 -5.18 53.98
CA ALA A 477 -26.02 -5.47 53.34
C ALA A 477 -26.49 -6.91 53.57
N ALA A 478 -25.58 -7.89 53.53
CA ALA A 478 -25.90 -9.28 53.86
C ALA A 478 -26.28 -9.50 55.33
N LEU A 479 -25.61 -8.81 56.27
CA LEU A 479 -25.96 -8.85 57.70
C LEU A 479 -27.33 -8.22 57.97
N GLN A 480 -27.63 -7.09 57.39
CA GLN A 480 -28.93 -6.44 57.51
C GLN A 480 -30.06 -7.34 56.98
N ALA A 481 -29.85 -7.97 55.80
CA ALA A 481 -30.84 -8.88 55.22
C ALA A 481 -31.09 -10.16 56.03
N CYS A 482 -30.16 -10.52 56.90
CA CYS A 482 -30.27 -11.67 57.84
C CYS A 482 -30.53 -11.27 59.29
N ASN A 483 -31.02 -10.04 59.51
CA ASN A 483 -31.27 -9.50 60.86
C ASN A 483 -30.08 -9.71 61.81
N TRP A 484 -28.85 -9.42 61.35
CA TRP A 484 -27.60 -9.55 62.07
C TRP A 484 -27.27 -10.98 62.61
N THR A 485 -27.95 -12.00 62.02
CA THR A 485 -27.64 -13.40 62.36
C THR A 485 -26.45 -13.87 61.57
N VAL A 486 -25.30 -14.07 62.23
CA VAL A 486 -24.01 -14.40 61.53
C VAL A 486 -23.93 -15.88 61.14
N GLY A 487 -24.48 -16.82 61.91
CA GLY A 487 -24.35 -18.25 61.66
C GLY A 487 -25.70 -18.97 61.48
N GLY A 488 -25.68 -20.23 61.08
CA GLY A 488 -26.86 -21.03 60.75
C GLY A 488 -27.24 -21.06 59.29
N PRO A 489 -28.19 -21.94 58.91
CA PRO A 489 -28.55 -22.12 57.46
C PRO A 489 -29.11 -20.89 56.77
N GLN A 490 -29.65 -19.93 57.54
CA GLN A 490 -30.18 -18.66 57.04
C GLN A 490 -29.37 -17.45 57.51
N GLY A 491 -28.14 -17.65 58.04
CA GLY A 491 -27.27 -16.58 58.49
C GLY A 491 -26.44 -15.96 57.36
N ALA A 492 -25.90 -14.75 57.63
CA ALA A 492 -25.08 -13.99 56.69
C ALA A 492 -23.87 -14.78 56.13
N ALA A 493 -23.25 -15.66 56.96
CA ALA A 493 -22.15 -16.49 56.52
C ALA A 493 -22.55 -17.49 55.41
N ALA A 494 -23.73 -18.11 55.53
CA ALA A 494 -24.25 -19.00 54.49
C ALA A 494 -24.59 -18.25 53.21
N ARG A 495 -25.17 -17.05 53.33
CA ARG A 495 -25.56 -16.20 52.19
C ARG A 495 -24.35 -15.62 51.42
N LEU A 496 -23.23 -15.42 52.11
CA LEU A 496 -21.98 -14.94 51.56
C LEU A 496 -21.04 -16.07 51.15
N GLU A 497 -21.48 -17.32 51.23
CA GLU A 497 -20.69 -18.54 50.96
C GLU A 497 -19.35 -18.57 51.71
N MET A 498 -19.33 -17.99 52.93
CA MET A 498 -18.12 -17.87 53.74
C MET A 498 -18.24 -18.67 55.02
N LYS A 499 -17.08 -19.12 55.57
CA LYS A 499 -17.06 -19.74 56.92
C LYS A 499 -17.39 -18.69 57.98
N ARG A 500 -18.19 -19.06 58.96
CA ARG A 500 -18.60 -18.18 60.08
C ARG A 500 -17.38 -17.49 60.73
N THR A 501 -16.30 -18.22 60.91
CA THR A 501 -15.07 -17.71 61.56
C THR A 501 -14.38 -16.64 60.66
N THR A 502 -14.43 -16.79 59.33
CA THR A 502 -13.88 -15.82 58.39
C THR A 502 -14.69 -14.51 58.36
N LEU A 503 -16.03 -14.64 58.43
CA LEU A 503 -16.90 -13.47 58.53
C LEU A 503 -16.69 -12.73 59.87
N GLN A 504 -16.64 -13.46 60.99
CA GLN A 504 -16.35 -12.89 62.34
C GLN A 504 -14.96 -12.23 62.39
N TYR A 505 -13.95 -12.75 61.71
CA TYR A 505 -12.62 -12.16 61.69
C TYR A 505 -12.60 -10.85 60.90
N ARG A 506 -13.44 -10.70 59.90
CA ARG A 506 -13.56 -9.48 59.09
C ARG A 506 -14.45 -8.39 59.72
N MET A 507 -15.25 -8.73 60.73
CA MET A 507 -16.15 -7.82 61.45
C MET A 507 -15.55 -6.97 62.57
N PRO A 508 -14.38 -7.24 63.22
CA PRO A 508 -13.97 -6.61 64.50
C PRO A 508 -13.80 -5.08 64.45
N ASN A 509 -13.82 -4.44 63.29
CA ASN A 509 -13.65 -2.99 63.17
C ASN A 509 -14.91 -2.25 62.67
N TRP A 510 -16.14 -2.89 62.75
CA TRP A 510 -17.34 -2.36 62.12
C TRP A 510 -18.51 -2.12 63.10
N VAL A 511 -18.24 -2.24 64.36
CA VAL A 511 -19.17 -1.89 65.45
C VAL A 511 -18.63 -0.70 66.25
#